data_b4ffb7209045b11c946e0278f7e53672
#
_entry.id   b4ffb7209045b11c946e0278f7e53672
#
_cell.length_a   1.000
_cell.length_b   1.000
_cell.length_c   1.000
_cell.angle_alpha   90.00
_cell.angle_beta   90.00
_cell.angle_gamma   90.00
#
_symmetry.space_group_name_H-M   'P 1'
#
loop_
_entity.id
_entity.type
_entity.pdbx_description
1 polymer ?
#
loop_
_entity_poly.entity_id
_entity_poly.type
_entity_poly.pdbx_seq_one_letter_code
_entity_poly.pdbx_strand_id
1 'polypeptide(L)'
;MIDLKAIDKSWTLFLDRDGVINHEKHLEYVHTWEQFKFYDGAKVAIQIFSEKFNRVVVVTNQRGVAKGLTKMEDLEIIHTNMTKDIEEVGGKLDAIYFCPEMESPNRKPNPGMGLQAAKDFTDIDFNKAIMVGNTFSDMEFGRNLGIKTVFLTTTSPDANTNDERIDAVYPSLIAFALDL
;
A
#
# COMPACT_ATOMS: atom_id res chain seq x y z
N MET A 1 2.43 2.51 19.23
CA MET A 1 3.73 3.00 18.68
C MET A 1 4.46 1.82 18.07
N ILE A 2 5.13 1.98 16.93
CA ILE A 2 5.92 0.93 16.26
C ILE A 2 7.36 0.99 16.79
N ASP A 3 7.92 -0.15 17.18
CA ASP A 3 9.36 -0.28 17.39
C ASP A 3 10.03 -0.61 16.05
N LEU A 4 10.57 0.42 15.38
CA LEU A 4 11.19 0.28 14.05
C LEU A 4 12.45 -0.61 14.09
N LYS A 5 13.14 -0.68 15.25
CA LYS A 5 14.33 -1.52 15.42
C LYS A 5 14.01 -3.02 15.48
N ALA A 6 12.76 -3.36 15.78
CA ALA A 6 12.30 -4.76 15.80
C ALA A 6 11.93 -5.29 14.41
N ILE A 7 11.88 -4.40 13.40
CA ILE A 7 11.51 -4.78 12.03
C ILE A 7 12.69 -5.48 11.36
N ASP A 8 12.45 -6.69 10.89
CA ASP A 8 13.43 -7.55 10.22
C ASP A 8 12.78 -8.39 9.10
N LYS A 9 13.53 -9.32 8.54
CA LYS A 9 13.08 -10.26 7.50
C LYS A 9 11.97 -11.25 7.94
N SER A 10 11.41 -11.13 9.12
CA SER A 10 10.20 -11.85 9.52
C SER A 10 8.91 -11.03 9.38
N TRP A 11 9.05 -9.75 9.01
CA TRP A 11 7.92 -8.81 8.89
C TRP A 11 7.37 -8.74 7.46
N THR A 12 6.07 -8.45 7.36
CA THR A 12 5.35 -8.19 6.11
C THR A 12 4.94 -6.74 6.04
N LEU A 13 5.13 -6.13 4.87
CA LEU A 13 4.67 -4.77 4.57
C LEU A 13 3.51 -4.80 3.58
N PHE A 14 2.38 -4.24 3.97
CA PHE A 14 1.26 -3.95 3.10
C PHE A 14 1.29 -2.47 2.70
N LEU A 15 1.17 -2.18 1.40
CA LEU A 15 1.18 -0.83 0.84
C LEU A 15 -0.13 -0.54 0.12
N ASP A 16 -0.74 0.61 0.35
CA ASP A 16 -1.68 1.14 -0.64
C ASP A 16 -0.91 1.63 -1.88
N ARG A 17 -1.62 1.83 -2.99
CA ARG A 17 -1.03 2.25 -4.26
C ARG A 17 -1.18 3.76 -4.46
N ASP A 18 -2.42 4.22 -4.67
CA ASP A 18 -2.74 5.61 -4.97
C ASP A 18 -2.59 6.49 -3.72
N GLY A 19 -1.81 7.54 -3.81
CA GLY A 19 -1.46 8.39 -2.67
C GLY A 19 -0.30 7.89 -1.81
N VAL A 20 0.24 6.69 -2.10
CA VAL A 20 1.37 6.06 -1.41
C VAL A 20 2.53 5.81 -2.36
N ILE A 21 2.35 4.97 -3.37
CA ILE A 21 3.35 4.64 -4.38
C ILE A 21 3.32 5.66 -5.50
N ASN A 22 2.13 6.02 -5.96
CA ASN A 22 1.92 6.99 -7.04
C ASN A 22 1.00 8.13 -6.61
N HIS A 23 1.13 9.25 -7.30
CA HIS A 23 0.21 10.37 -7.13
C HIS A 23 -1.22 9.94 -7.43
N GLU A 24 -2.13 10.19 -6.50
CA GLU A 24 -3.55 10.07 -6.80
C GLU A 24 -4.03 11.30 -7.58
N LYS A 25 -5.12 11.14 -8.31
CA LYS A 25 -5.82 12.27 -8.91
C LYS A 25 -6.98 12.67 -8.02
N HIS A 26 -6.98 13.92 -7.59
CA HIS A 26 -8.05 14.46 -6.74
C HIS A 26 -9.42 14.30 -7.41
N LEU A 27 -10.35 13.57 -6.77
CA LEU A 27 -11.70 13.23 -7.26
C LEU A 27 -11.74 12.42 -8.56
N GLU A 28 -10.62 11.96 -9.09
CA GLU A 28 -10.48 11.15 -10.29
C GLU A 28 -9.76 9.84 -10.01
N TYR A 29 -9.44 9.09 -11.06
CA TYR A 29 -8.65 7.86 -10.98
C TYR A 29 -7.48 7.92 -11.95
N VAL A 30 -6.44 7.14 -11.70
CA VAL A 30 -5.39 6.85 -12.67
C VAL A 30 -5.92 5.75 -13.58
N HIS A 31 -6.24 6.10 -14.82
CA HIS A 31 -6.91 5.21 -15.77
C HIS A 31 -5.95 4.48 -16.69
N THR A 32 -4.78 5.06 -16.99
CA THR A 32 -3.80 4.50 -17.91
C THR A 32 -2.38 4.65 -17.35
N TRP A 33 -1.43 3.90 -17.94
CA TRP A 33 -0.03 4.00 -17.54
C TRP A 33 0.57 5.39 -17.75
N GLU A 34 0.19 6.10 -18.81
CA GLU A 34 0.66 7.45 -19.10
C GLU A 34 0.25 8.47 -18.03
N GLN A 35 -0.80 8.18 -17.29
CA GLN A 35 -1.28 9.00 -16.17
C GLN A 35 -0.64 8.61 -14.85
N PHE A 36 -0.04 7.42 -14.76
CA PHE A 36 0.62 6.94 -13.56
C PHE A 36 1.92 7.70 -13.34
N LYS A 37 2.12 8.24 -12.14
CA LYS A 37 3.34 8.95 -11.75
C LYS A 37 3.74 8.50 -10.36
N PHE A 38 4.91 7.91 -10.22
CA PHE A 38 5.48 7.62 -8.91
C PHE A 38 5.65 8.90 -8.09
N TYR A 39 5.46 8.80 -6.77
CA TYR A 39 6.00 9.81 -5.87
C TYR A 39 7.53 9.81 -5.90
N ASP A 40 8.12 10.97 -5.64
CA ASP A 40 9.57 11.10 -5.52
C ASP A 40 10.10 10.16 -4.44
N GLY A 41 11.09 9.36 -4.79
CA GLY A 41 11.70 8.37 -3.91
C GLY A 41 10.89 7.09 -3.67
N ALA A 42 9.66 6.94 -4.20
CA ALA A 42 8.84 5.75 -3.95
C ALA A 42 9.51 4.45 -4.40
N LYS A 43 10.17 4.44 -5.57
CA LYS A 43 10.89 3.26 -6.05
C LYS A 43 12.07 2.90 -5.13
N VAL A 44 12.82 3.91 -4.67
CA VAL A 44 13.92 3.72 -3.70
C VAL A 44 13.39 3.21 -2.35
N ALA A 45 12.26 3.74 -1.89
CA ALA A 45 11.62 3.25 -0.67
C ALA A 45 11.28 1.76 -0.78
N ILE A 46 10.70 1.33 -1.91
CA ILE A 46 10.34 -0.09 -2.13
C ILE A 46 11.60 -0.96 -2.23
N GLN A 47 12.71 -0.46 -2.81
CA GLN A 47 13.99 -1.16 -2.79
C GLN A 47 14.45 -1.40 -1.34
N ILE A 48 14.45 -0.37 -0.48
CA ILE A 48 14.80 -0.49 0.95
C ILE A 48 13.86 -1.50 1.64
N PHE A 49 12.55 -1.43 1.38
CA PHE A 49 11.61 -2.38 1.96
C PHE A 49 11.86 -3.82 1.51
N SER A 50 12.25 -4.01 0.25
CA SER A 50 12.58 -5.35 -0.28
C SER A 50 13.80 -5.97 0.41
N GLU A 51 14.69 -5.15 0.95
CA GLU A 51 15.84 -5.60 1.76
C GLU A 51 15.46 -5.83 3.22
N LYS A 52 14.51 -5.08 3.75
CA LYS A 52 14.15 -5.05 5.17
C LYS A 52 13.05 -6.05 5.54
N PHE A 53 12.03 -6.19 4.71
CA PHE A 53 10.87 -7.05 4.95
C PHE A 53 10.99 -8.41 4.23
N ASN A 54 10.28 -9.43 4.74
CA ASN A 54 10.14 -10.71 4.06
C ASN A 54 9.23 -10.58 2.82
N ARG A 55 8.10 -9.87 3.00
CA ARG A 55 7.11 -9.64 1.94
C ARG A 55 6.78 -8.17 1.83
N VAL A 56 6.65 -7.69 0.59
CA VAL A 56 6.09 -6.38 0.24
C VAL A 56 4.89 -6.61 -0.67
N VAL A 57 3.70 -6.31 -0.16
CA VAL A 57 2.42 -6.63 -0.80
C VAL A 57 1.61 -5.35 -1.01
N VAL A 58 1.12 -5.14 -2.21
CA VAL A 58 0.21 -4.03 -2.50
C VAL A 58 -1.23 -4.46 -2.27
N VAL A 59 -2.03 -3.62 -1.58
CA VAL A 59 -3.46 -3.80 -1.34
C VAL A 59 -4.21 -2.51 -1.69
N THR A 60 -4.93 -2.48 -2.81
CA THR A 60 -5.48 -1.23 -3.36
C THR A 60 -6.95 -1.32 -3.75
N ASN A 61 -7.73 -0.28 -3.41
CA ASN A 61 -9.12 -0.13 -3.85
C ASN A 61 -9.16 0.53 -5.24
N GLN A 62 -9.74 -0.16 -6.23
CA GLN A 62 -9.79 0.28 -7.62
C GLN A 62 -11.23 0.40 -8.16
N ARG A 63 -12.09 1.15 -7.43
CA ARG A 63 -13.52 1.32 -7.78
C ARG A 63 -13.77 1.99 -9.14
N GLY A 64 -12.75 2.57 -9.77
CA GLY A 64 -12.84 3.11 -11.12
C GLY A 64 -13.26 2.06 -12.15
N VAL A 65 -12.90 0.79 -11.89
CA VAL A 65 -13.31 -0.34 -12.74
C VAL A 65 -14.81 -0.60 -12.64
N ALA A 66 -15.37 -0.71 -11.43
CA ALA A 66 -16.81 -0.90 -11.24
C ALA A 66 -17.65 0.25 -11.78
N LYS A 67 -17.09 1.46 -11.81
CA LYS A 67 -17.75 2.64 -12.41
C LYS A 67 -17.62 2.72 -13.94
N GLY A 68 -16.92 1.78 -14.56
CA GLY A 68 -16.66 1.79 -16.01
C GLY A 68 -15.73 2.92 -16.47
N LEU A 69 -15.00 3.57 -15.53
CA LEU A 69 -14.08 4.68 -15.80
C LEU A 69 -12.66 4.19 -16.12
N THR A 70 -12.30 3.02 -15.62
CA THR A 70 -11.01 2.36 -15.86
C THR A 70 -11.28 0.98 -16.43
N LYS A 71 -10.65 0.62 -17.54
CA LYS A 71 -10.73 -0.75 -18.06
C LYS A 71 -9.84 -1.67 -17.25
N MET A 72 -10.24 -2.93 -17.13
CA MET A 72 -9.45 -3.93 -16.40
C MET A 72 -8.06 -4.12 -17.05
N GLU A 73 -8.02 -4.16 -18.38
CA GLU A 73 -6.78 -4.29 -19.14
C GLU A 73 -5.81 -3.13 -18.86
N ASP A 74 -6.32 -1.88 -18.75
CA ASP A 74 -5.50 -0.72 -18.43
C ASP A 74 -4.95 -0.80 -17.00
N LEU A 75 -5.74 -1.29 -16.05
CA LEU A 75 -5.29 -1.53 -14.68
C LEU A 75 -4.19 -2.59 -14.61
N GLU A 76 -4.30 -3.68 -15.36
CA GLU A 76 -3.29 -4.74 -15.46
C GLU A 76 -1.99 -4.19 -16.08
N ILE A 77 -2.07 -3.33 -17.10
CA ILE A 77 -0.92 -2.65 -17.70
C ILE A 77 -0.24 -1.74 -16.67
N ILE A 78 -1.00 -0.97 -15.89
CA ILE A 78 -0.46 -0.13 -14.81
C ILE A 78 0.31 -0.99 -13.81
N HIS A 79 -0.27 -2.08 -13.32
CA HIS A 79 0.36 -2.94 -12.33
C HIS A 79 1.63 -3.62 -12.88
N THR A 80 1.59 -4.08 -14.12
CA THR A 80 2.73 -4.72 -14.80
C THR A 80 3.89 -3.73 -14.95
N ASN A 81 3.64 -2.53 -15.47
CA ASN A 81 4.67 -1.53 -15.68
C ASN A 81 5.20 -0.96 -14.35
N MET A 82 4.33 -0.74 -13.35
CA MET A 82 4.74 -0.34 -12.01
C MET A 82 5.71 -1.35 -11.40
N THR A 83 5.40 -2.65 -11.49
CA THR A 83 6.26 -3.72 -10.99
C THR A 83 7.60 -3.73 -11.71
N LYS A 84 7.59 -3.64 -13.05
CA LYS A 84 8.81 -3.59 -13.86
C LYS A 84 9.70 -2.42 -13.48
N ASP A 85 9.14 -1.21 -13.38
CA ASP A 85 9.90 0.00 -13.01
C ASP A 85 10.52 -0.09 -11.60
N ILE A 86 9.85 -0.78 -10.68
CA ILE A 86 10.35 -1.05 -9.32
C ILE A 86 11.50 -2.08 -9.38
N GLU A 87 11.35 -3.15 -10.17
CA GLU A 87 12.37 -4.18 -10.34
C GLU A 87 13.65 -3.63 -11.02
N GLU A 88 13.52 -2.69 -11.95
CA GLU A 88 14.66 -2.04 -12.61
C GLU A 88 15.58 -1.30 -11.64
N VAL A 89 15.09 -0.87 -10.49
CA VAL A 89 15.90 -0.24 -9.43
C VAL A 89 16.27 -1.20 -8.30
N GLY A 90 15.99 -2.50 -8.44
CA GLY A 90 16.30 -3.53 -7.46
C GLY A 90 15.25 -3.69 -6.35
N GLY A 91 14.09 -3.05 -6.48
CA GLY A 91 12.94 -3.27 -5.63
C GLY A 91 12.16 -4.53 -6.02
N LYS A 92 11.27 -4.99 -5.14
CA LYS A 92 10.41 -6.15 -5.37
C LYS A 92 9.04 -5.94 -4.75
N LEU A 93 8.00 -6.32 -5.49
CA LEU A 93 6.65 -6.53 -4.97
C LEU A 93 6.35 -8.04 -5.03
N ASP A 94 5.95 -8.63 -3.91
CA ASP A 94 5.63 -10.07 -3.86
C ASP A 94 4.26 -10.37 -4.46
N ALA A 95 3.29 -9.46 -4.27
CA ALA A 95 1.96 -9.54 -4.88
C ALA A 95 1.26 -8.17 -4.92
N ILE A 96 0.26 -8.06 -5.78
CA ILE A 96 -0.66 -6.94 -5.86
C ILE A 96 -2.09 -7.50 -5.76
N TYR A 97 -2.79 -7.17 -4.67
CA TYR A 97 -4.21 -7.42 -4.50
C TYR A 97 -4.98 -6.14 -4.72
N PHE A 98 -6.04 -6.20 -5.50
CA PHE A 98 -6.89 -5.05 -5.76
C PHE A 98 -8.36 -5.42 -5.68
N CYS A 99 -9.19 -4.47 -5.28
CA CYS A 99 -10.62 -4.61 -5.24
C CYS A 99 -11.26 -3.65 -6.25
N PRO A 100 -11.80 -4.15 -7.38
CA PRO A 100 -12.46 -3.34 -8.37
C PRO A 100 -13.91 -2.97 -7.98
N GLU A 101 -14.51 -3.69 -7.01
CA GLU A 101 -15.93 -3.58 -6.68
C GLU A 101 -16.21 -2.36 -5.78
N MET A 102 -17.48 -1.91 -5.80
CA MET A 102 -17.96 -0.83 -4.93
C MET A 102 -18.19 -1.31 -3.50
N GLU A 103 -18.69 -2.54 -3.34
CA GLU A 103 -18.91 -3.22 -2.08
C GLU A 103 -18.41 -4.66 -2.18
N SER A 104 -17.51 -5.05 -1.27
CA SER A 104 -16.88 -6.38 -1.28
C SER A 104 -16.18 -6.63 0.05
N PRO A 105 -16.08 -7.89 0.51
CA PRO A 105 -15.20 -8.26 1.62
C PRO A 105 -13.73 -7.92 1.37
N ASN A 106 -13.34 -7.75 0.10
CA ASN A 106 -11.98 -7.39 -0.31
C ASN A 106 -11.72 -5.88 -0.32
N ARG A 107 -12.80 -5.06 -0.31
CA ARG A 107 -12.66 -3.61 -0.33
C ARG A 107 -12.25 -3.07 1.04
N LYS A 108 -11.09 -2.40 1.14
CA LYS A 108 -10.69 -1.68 2.36
C LYS A 108 -11.80 -0.69 2.77
N PRO A 109 -12.18 -0.64 4.05
CA PRO A 109 -11.47 -1.16 5.22
C PRO A 109 -11.67 -2.65 5.54
N ASN A 110 -12.47 -3.40 4.77
CA ASN A 110 -12.62 -4.84 5.00
C ASN A 110 -11.28 -5.57 4.80
N PRO A 111 -10.98 -6.61 5.61
CA PRO A 111 -9.67 -7.25 5.66
C PRO A 111 -9.40 -8.26 4.53
N GLY A 112 -10.34 -8.47 3.59
CA GLY A 112 -10.31 -9.59 2.63
C GLY A 112 -9.03 -9.70 1.82
N MET A 113 -8.46 -8.59 1.30
CA MET A 113 -7.19 -8.64 0.56
C MET A 113 -6.01 -9.10 1.42
N GLY A 114 -5.95 -8.68 2.69
CA GLY A 114 -4.92 -9.12 3.64
C GLY A 114 -5.06 -10.59 4.02
N LEU A 115 -6.30 -11.06 4.22
CA LEU A 115 -6.59 -12.47 4.50
C LEU A 115 -6.26 -13.36 3.28
N GLN A 116 -6.51 -12.87 2.06
CA GLN A 116 -6.12 -13.58 0.85
C GLN A 116 -4.58 -13.66 0.73
N ALA A 117 -3.87 -12.56 1.01
CA ALA A 117 -2.41 -12.57 1.02
C ALA A 117 -1.85 -13.60 2.02
N ALA A 118 -2.39 -13.68 3.24
CA ALA A 118 -1.96 -14.66 4.24
C ALA A 118 -2.30 -16.11 3.85
N LYS A 119 -3.32 -16.33 3.03
CA LYS A 119 -3.65 -17.64 2.47
C LYS A 119 -2.66 -18.05 1.37
N ASP A 120 -2.26 -17.10 0.53
CA ASP A 120 -1.35 -17.35 -0.59
C ASP A 120 0.11 -17.45 -0.13
N PHE A 121 0.46 -16.70 0.94
CA PHE A 121 1.77 -16.67 1.58
C PHE A 121 1.65 -17.06 3.05
N THR A 122 1.82 -18.35 3.35
CA THR A 122 1.63 -18.92 4.70
C THR A 122 2.66 -18.46 5.73
N ASP A 123 3.69 -17.75 5.29
CA ASP A 123 4.71 -17.11 6.11
C ASP A 123 4.34 -15.69 6.60
N ILE A 124 3.17 -15.17 6.22
CA ILE A 124 2.66 -13.89 6.72
C ILE A 124 2.14 -14.07 8.15
N ASP A 125 2.78 -13.39 9.10
CA ASP A 125 2.34 -13.25 10.50
C ASP A 125 1.79 -11.83 10.74
N PHE A 126 0.50 -11.71 11.02
CA PHE A 126 -0.11 -10.42 11.31
C PHE A 126 0.43 -9.72 12.56
N ASN A 127 1.02 -10.44 13.51
CA ASN A 127 1.73 -9.82 14.64
C ASN A 127 3.02 -9.10 14.22
N LYS A 128 3.52 -9.41 13.02
CA LYS A 128 4.72 -8.84 12.40
C LYS A 128 4.39 -8.24 11.03
N ALA A 129 3.35 -7.42 10.99
CA ALA A 129 2.92 -6.80 9.75
C ALA A 129 2.57 -5.32 9.96
N ILE A 130 2.75 -4.55 8.88
CA ILE A 130 2.48 -3.11 8.86
C ILE A 130 1.65 -2.80 7.62
N MET A 131 0.62 -1.97 7.77
CA MET A 131 -0.09 -1.30 6.68
C MET A 131 0.40 0.14 6.55
N VAL A 132 0.86 0.52 5.37
CA VAL A 132 1.17 1.92 5.01
C VAL A 132 0.10 2.43 4.05
N GLY A 133 -0.56 3.50 4.43
CA GLY A 133 -1.63 4.11 3.64
C GLY A 133 -1.75 5.61 3.89
N ASN A 134 -2.53 6.30 3.06
CA ASN A 134 -2.78 7.75 3.15
C ASN A 134 -4.22 8.09 3.52
N THR A 135 -5.06 7.08 3.76
CA THR A 135 -6.46 7.24 4.12
C THR A 135 -6.82 6.53 5.43
N PHE A 136 -7.87 7.00 6.11
CA PHE A 136 -8.39 6.31 7.29
C PHE A 136 -8.93 4.91 6.98
N SER A 137 -9.35 4.65 5.73
CA SER A 137 -9.74 3.31 5.28
C SER A 137 -8.57 2.31 5.32
N ASP A 138 -7.34 2.76 5.07
CA ASP A 138 -6.13 1.95 5.18
C ASP A 138 -5.80 1.65 6.64
N MET A 139 -5.93 2.66 7.50
CA MET A 139 -5.70 2.51 8.93
C MET A 139 -6.70 1.53 9.55
N GLU A 140 -7.97 1.65 9.21
CA GLU A 140 -9.02 0.75 9.66
C GLU A 140 -8.83 -0.68 9.10
N PHE A 141 -8.39 -0.83 7.85
CA PHE A 141 -7.98 -2.11 7.29
C PHE A 141 -6.86 -2.75 8.12
N GLY A 142 -5.85 -1.98 8.50
CA GLY A 142 -4.79 -2.45 9.39
C GLY A 142 -5.33 -2.90 10.75
N ARG A 143 -6.23 -2.15 11.36
CA ARG A 143 -6.86 -2.53 12.64
C ARG A 143 -7.73 -3.78 12.51
N ASN A 144 -8.45 -3.93 11.42
CA ASN A 144 -9.29 -5.11 11.16
C ASN A 144 -8.47 -6.40 10.95
N LEU A 145 -7.19 -6.28 10.56
CA LEU A 145 -6.22 -7.38 10.51
C LEU A 145 -5.40 -7.54 11.80
N GLY A 146 -5.50 -6.59 12.75
CA GLY A 146 -4.67 -6.59 13.96
C GLY A 146 -3.21 -6.21 13.72
N ILE A 147 -2.89 -5.57 12.60
CA ILE A 147 -1.52 -5.18 12.22
C ILE A 147 -1.20 -3.72 12.59
N LYS A 148 0.07 -3.36 12.58
CA LYS A 148 0.52 -1.99 12.78
C LYS A 148 0.16 -1.10 11.58
N THR A 149 0.06 0.21 11.82
CA THR A 149 -0.36 1.16 10.79
C THR A 149 0.55 2.38 10.72
N VAL A 150 0.89 2.77 9.52
CA VAL A 150 1.65 3.98 9.19
C VAL A 150 0.80 4.86 8.27
N PHE A 151 0.50 6.07 8.72
CA PHE A 151 -0.25 7.05 7.93
C PHE A 151 0.71 7.98 7.18
N LEU A 152 0.53 8.11 5.87
CA LEU A 152 1.24 9.08 5.06
C LEU A 152 0.39 10.33 4.83
N THR A 153 0.94 11.51 5.10
CA THR A 153 0.23 12.79 4.91
C THR A 153 0.29 13.32 3.47
N THR A 154 0.69 12.50 2.52
CA THR A 154 0.90 12.83 1.10
C THR A 154 -0.28 13.55 0.44
N THR A 155 -1.51 13.13 0.73
CA THR A 155 -2.75 13.67 0.12
C THR A 155 -3.59 14.49 1.10
N SER A 156 -3.30 14.39 2.40
CA SER A 156 -4.04 15.05 3.46
C SER A 156 -3.08 15.61 4.52
N PRO A 157 -2.33 16.70 4.22
CA PRO A 157 -1.32 17.24 5.13
C PRO A 157 -1.93 17.77 6.44
N ASP A 158 -3.21 18.16 6.42
CA ASP A 158 -3.95 18.69 7.58
C ASP A 158 -4.82 17.61 8.28
N ALA A 159 -4.63 16.31 7.94
CA ALA A 159 -5.39 15.24 8.56
C ALA A 159 -5.17 15.22 10.08
N ASN A 160 -6.24 14.94 10.83
CA ASN A 160 -6.10 14.69 12.27
C ASN A 160 -5.38 13.35 12.50
N THR A 161 -4.09 13.41 12.74
CA THR A 161 -3.25 12.23 12.97
C THR A 161 -3.25 11.75 14.43
N ASN A 162 -3.94 12.44 15.33
CA ASN A 162 -4.17 11.98 16.70
C ASN A 162 -5.37 11.01 16.75
N ASP A 163 -5.25 9.89 16.07
CA ASP A 163 -6.27 8.85 15.91
C ASP A 163 -5.70 7.50 16.39
N GLU A 164 -6.47 6.77 17.18
CA GLU A 164 -6.05 5.49 17.77
C GLU A 164 -5.75 4.40 16.70
N ARG A 165 -6.23 4.61 15.48
CA ARG A 165 -5.93 3.72 14.35
C ARG A 165 -4.55 3.95 13.76
N ILE A 166 -3.81 4.99 14.18
CA ILE A 166 -2.50 5.36 13.62
C ILE A 166 -1.41 5.04 14.65
N ASP A 167 -0.43 4.21 14.27
CA ASP A 167 0.73 3.90 15.12
C ASP A 167 1.93 4.82 14.84
N ALA A 168 2.08 5.30 13.59
CA ALA A 168 3.11 6.26 13.18
C ALA A 168 2.65 7.11 11.99
N VAL A 169 3.26 8.30 11.82
CA VAL A 169 2.93 9.27 10.76
C VAL A 169 4.21 9.68 10.06
N TYR A 170 4.17 9.71 8.71
CA TYR A 170 5.28 10.17 7.88
C TYR A 170 4.78 11.06 6.74
N PRO A 171 5.60 12.04 6.27
CA PRO A 171 5.22 12.91 5.16
C PRO A 171 5.25 12.20 3.80
N SER A 172 5.98 11.09 3.67
CA SER A 172 6.14 10.35 2.42
C SER A 172 6.61 8.91 2.66
N LEU A 173 6.46 8.06 1.64
CA LEU A 173 6.93 6.69 1.68
C LEU A 173 8.44 6.59 1.89
N ILE A 174 9.20 7.45 1.20
CA ILE A 174 10.67 7.48 1.36
C ILE A 174 11.09 7.92 2.75
N ALA A 175 10.37 8.85 3.39
CA ALA A 175 10.68 9.27 4.76
C ALA A 175 10.52 8.11 5.74
N PHE A 176 9.49 7.28 5.59
CA PHE A 176 9.32 6.06 6.37
C PHE A 176 10.43 5.04 6.10
N ALA A 177 10.80 4.83 4.83
CA ALA A 177 11.83 3.87 4.47
C ALA A 177 13.21 4.23 5.05
N LEU A 178 13.55 5.51 5.11
CA LEU A 178 14.84 5.99 5.62
C LEU A 178 14.93 5.94 7.16
N ASP A 179 13.82 5.78 7.86
CA ASP A 179 13.78 5.69 9.33
C ASP A 179 13.86 4.23 9.83
N LEU A 180 13.84 3.24 8.91
CA LEU A 180 13.97 1.79 9.18
C LEU A 180 15.44 1.34 9.29
#